data_7561ff5c7bb757d25435349a4472ed0f
#
_entry.id   7561ff5c7bb757d25435349a4472ed0f
#
_cell.length_a   1.000
_cell.length_b   1.000
_cell.length_c   1.000
_cell.angle_alpha   90.00
_cell.angle_beta   90.00
_cell.angle_gamma   90.00
#
_symmetry.space_group_name_H-M   'P 1'
#
loop_
_entity.id
_entity.type
_entity.pdbx_description
1 polymer ?
#
loop_
_entity_poly.entity_id
_entity_poly.type
_entity_poly.pdbx_seq_one_letter_code
_entity_poly.pdbx_strand_id
1 'polypeptide(L)'
;MTAKVDIIIVGSGASGAAAAWRLSQDSNLSIVCIEQGRESNPAQYPTTKADWERDKQRSASFDPNVRANKADYPIDNSNSAISLANFNGFGGSTILYSGHFPRFHPSDFATYKLDKVAEDWPFDYQTLTPYFNQNEEMMGVAGLVGDTAYPEYENLLPPVAMGRGAKKLAQAFNRLGWHWWPSYSAINTKNHQNRPPCINLGPCNTGCSQGAKGSVDITYWPQAKLQGVQVMTECRVFDIPVDKELKATGVKYYDKHGDEQFLAASLVILACSGIGTPRLLLNSKSELFPNGLLNNYDLVGRNLMLHPLAYVEGVFDEPLDTSIGPQGCSIYSQQFYETQEDRGFKRGYTLHVLRGSSAVDSACSGYITRRIPLGKNHHQAFSQYFNHNMGIAVISEDLPDPENRIELDYSKTDSFGMPGIKVHYSLHENTKKMLEHGIEQTKKLFAEAGAKISAAHYPVKHAGWHLMGTTKMGADKTNSVVNEHGQAHEVSNLFIVDSSVFITSGAVNPVATAQALTLKFCDHISKNIKSWVV
;
A
#
# COMPACT_ATOMS: atom_id res chain seq x y z
N MET A 1 1.68 37.15 -15.06
CA MET A 1 2.68 36.21 -14.52
C MET A 1 1.90 35.09 -13.84
N THR A 2 2.04 33.88 -14.31
CA THR A 2 1.50 32.70 -13.62
C THR A 2 2.12 32.64 -12.22
N ALA A 3 1.29 32.53 -11.18
CA ALA A 3 1.79 32.45 -9.79
C ALA A 3 2.73 31.23 -9.68
N LYS A 4 3.98 31.45 -9.27
CA LYS A 4 4.95 30.39 -9.00
C LYS A 4 4.84 29.99 -7.54
N VAL A 5 4.78 28.68 -7.25
CA VAL A 5 4.84 28.15 -5.89
C VAL A 5 6.23 27.56 -5.60
N ASP A 6 6.56 27.40 -4.32
CA ASP A 6 7.84 26.82 -3.96
C ASP A 6 7.85 25.32 -4.25
N ILE A 7 6.79 24.60 -3.85
CA ILE A 7 6.72 23.14 -3.95
C ILE A 7 5.37 22.70 -4.54
N ILE A 8 5.42 21.84 -5.55
CA ILE A 8 4.26 21.04 -5.97
C ILE A 8 4.45 19.60 -5.52
N ILE A 9 3.42 19.03 -4.88
CA ILE A 9 3.32 17.61 -4.58
C ILE A 9 2.26 17.01 -5.50
N VAL A 10 2.59 15.97 -6.25
CA VAL A 10 1.66 15.27 -7.14
C VAL A 10 1.19 13.98 -6.48
N GLY A 11 -0.10 13.93 -6.14
CA GLY A 11 -0.74 12.82 -5.43
C GLY A 11 -0.89 13.06 -3.93
N SER A 12 -2.11 12.85 -3.42
CA SER A 12 -2.53 13.09 -2.03
C SER A 12 -2.58 11.82 -1.16
N GLY A 13 -2.00 10.71 -1.66
CA GLY A 13 -1.97 9.42 -0.96
C GLY A 13 -1.04 9.41 0.26
N ALA A 14 -0.68 8.20 0.70
CA ALA A 14 0.13 7.97 1.91
C ALA A 14 1.38 8.84 1.97
N SER A 15 2.20 8.81 0.91
CA SER A 15 3.45 9.55 0.83
C SER A 15 3.23 11.04 0.60
N GLY A 16 2.31 11.45 -0.28
CA GLY A 16 2.04 12.87 -0.51
C GLY A 16 1.54 13.60 0.74
N ALA A 17 0.74 12.94 1.56
CA ALA A 17 0.27 13.49 2.83
C ALA A 17 1.40 13.65 3.85
N ALA A 18 2.27 12.64 3.98
CA ALA A 18 3.44 12.70 4.86
C ALA A 18 4.42 13.79 4.41
N ALA A 19 4.66 13.93 3.09
CA ALA A 19 5.49 14.97 2.52
C ALA A 19 4.90 16.37 2.78
N ALA A 20 3.62 16.55 2.50
CA ALA A 20 2.92 17.83 2.71
C ALA A 20 3.01 18.27 4.17
N TRP A 21 2.74 17.35 5.10
CA TRP A 21 2.82 17.64 6.54
C TRP A 21 4.26 17.97 6.96
N ARG A 22 5.26 17.16 6.56
CA ARG A 22 6.63 17.38 7.02
C ARG A 22 7.22 18.70 6.48
N LEU A 23 7.00 19.01 5.20
CA LEU A 23 7.51 20.22 4.58
C LEU A 23 6.76 21.48 5.03
N SER A 24 5.49 21.37 5.44
CA SER A 24 4.74 22.51 5.98
C SER A 24 5.17 22.93 7.40
N GLN A 25 6.01 22.12 8.09
CA GLN A 25 6.63 22.54 9.36
C GLN A 25 7.68 23.65 9.15
N ASP A 26 8.22 23.77 7.93
CA ASP A 26 9.12 24.85 7.57
C ASP A 26 8.29 26.08 7.20
N SER A 27 8.12 26.98 8.14
CA SER A 27 7.33 28.20 7.98
C SER A 27 7.86 29.05 6.82
N ASN A 28 7.01 29.38 5.86
CA ASN A 28 7.17 30.26 4.70
C ASN A 28 7.21 29.59 3.31
N LEU A 29 7.05 28.26 3.21
CA LEU A 29 6.96 27.60 1.91
C LEU A 29 5.52 27.62 1.38
N SER A 30 5.33 28.04 0.14
CA SER A 30 4.08 27.88 -0.59
C SER A 30 4.01 26.47 -1.18
N ILE A 31 3.14 25.61 -0.61
CA ILE A 31 3.03 24.21 -0.99
C ILE A 31 1.65 23.95 -1.59
N VAL A 32 1.61 23.37 -2.79
CA VAL A 32 0.37 22.95 -3.45
C VAL A 32 0.44 21.45 -3.72
N CYS A 33 -0.58 20.71 -3.28
CA CYS A 33 -0.78 19.31 -3.67
C CYS A 33 -1.84 19.22 -4.76
N ILE A 34 -1.56 18.47 -5.83
CA ILE A 34 -2.48 18.22 -6.94
C ILE A 34 -2.92 16.75 -6.91
N GLU A 35 -4.24 16.53 -6.78
CA GLU A 35 -4.87 15.21 -6.69
C GLU A 35 -5.88 15.02 -7.81
N GLN A 36 -5.80 13.89 -8.53
CA GLN A 36 -6.70 13.60 -9.66
C GLN A 36 -8.12 13.23 -9.23
N GLY A 37 -8.29 12.72 -8.02
CA GLY A 37 -9.58 12.29 -7.50
C GLY A 37 -10.30 13.37 -6.70
N ARG A 38 -11.50 13.01 -6.26
CA ARG A 38 -12.36 13.89 -5.47
C ARG A 38 -11.88 14.01 -4.04
N GLU A 39 -12.30 15.09 -3.39
CA GLU A 39 -12.20 15.26 -1.93
C GLU A 39 -12.88 14.08 -1.22
N SER A 40 -12.24 13.56 -0.19
CA SER A 40 -12.78 12.51 0.66
C SER A 40 -13.64 13.10 1.76
N ASN A 41 -14.81 12.50 2.00
CA ASN A 41 -15.68 12.87 3.11
C ASN A 41 -15.99 11.61 3.93
N PRO A 42 -15.41 11.47 5.14
CA PRO A 42 -15.64 10.30 6.00
C PRO A 42 -17.11 10.02 6.30
N ALA A 43 -17.96 11.06 6.40
CA ALA A 43 -19.39 10.89 6.62
C ALA A 43 -20.12 10.18 5.46
N GLN A 44 -19.52 10.15 4.28
CA GLN A 44 -20.08 9.48 3.08
C GLN A 44 -19.58 8.06 2.89
N TYR A 45 -18.58 7.61 3.66
CA TYR A 45 -18.09 6.24 3.55
C TYR A 45 -19.19 5.23 3.91
N PRO A 46 -19.26 4.09 3.20
CA PRO A 46 -20.38 3.16 3.35
C PRO A 46 -20.34 2.32 4.64
N THR A 47 -19.33 2.48 5.50
CA THR A 47 -19.09 1.65 6.70
C THR A 47 -20.29 1.49 7.62
N THR A 48 -21.19 2.50 7.70
CA THR A 48 -22.39 2.47 8.53
C THR A 48 -23.67 2.18 7.74
N LYS A 49 -23.58 1.96 6.42
CA LYS A 49 -24.74 1.66 5.59
C LYS A 49 -25.07 0.16 5.62
N ALA A 50 -26.33 -0.19 5.58
CA ALA A 50 -26.78 -1.58 5.59
C ALA A 50 -26.32 -2.37 4.34
N ASP A 51 -26.14 -1.67 3.21
CA ASP A 51 -25.75 -2.22 1.92
C ASP A 51 -24.29 -1.96 1.54
N TRP A 52 -23.41 -1.72 2.51
CA TRP A 52 -21.99 -1.39 2.28
C TRP A 52 -21.24 -2.45 1.44
N GLU A 53 -21.65 -3.70 1.50
CA GLU A 53 -21.06 -4.79 0.70
C GLU A 53 -21.29 -4.59 -0.80
N ARG A 54 -22.42 -3.98 -1.16
CA ARG A 54 -22.72 -3.61 -2.55
C ARG A 54 -21.82 -2.46 -3.02
N ASP A 55 -21.58 -1.47 -2.17
CA ASP A 55 -20.67 -0.37 -2.47
C ASP A 55 -19.22 -0.88 -2.61
N LYS A 56 -18.80 -1.84 -1.79
CA LYS A 56 -17.49 -2.51 -1.88
C LYS A 56 -17.26 -3.17 -3.25
N GLN A 57 -18.30 -3.70 -3.85
CA GLN A 57 -18.22 -4.37 -5.16
C GLN A 57 -18.28 -3.39 -6.36
N ARG A 58 -18.54 -2.11 -6.12
CA ARG A 58 -18.73 -1.06 -7.14
C ARG A 58 -17.90 0.18 -6.83
N SER A 59 -18.53 1.18 -6.23
CA SER A 59 -17.94 2.51 -5.98
C SER A 59 -16.76 2.50 -5.01
N ALA A 60 -16.69 1.54 -4.11
CA ALA A 60 -15.57 1.31 -3.19
C ALA A 60 -14.71 0.09 -3.59
N SER A 61 -14.78 -0.36 -4.85
CA SER A 61 -13.92 -1.43 -5.36
C SER A 61 -12.46 -0.99 -5.37
N PHE A 62 -11.54 -1.90 -5.10
CA PHE A 62 -10.10 -1.67 -5.27
C PHE A 62 -9.68 -1.60 -6.73
N ASP A 63 -10.42 -2.27 -7.63
CA ASP A 63 -10.13 -2.31 -9.06
C ASP A 63 -10.64 -1.04 -9.75
N PRO A 64 -9.75 -0.18 -10.29
CA PRO A 64 -10.13 1.01 -11.03
C PRO A 64 -11.00 0.70 -12.26
N ASN A 65 -10.81 -0.45 -12.90
CA ASN A 65 -11.62 -0.85 -14.06
C ASN A 65 -13.09 -1.16 -13.67
N VAL A 66 -13.30 -1.67 -12.45
CA VAL A 66 -14.66 -1.92 -11.89
C VAL A 66 -15.28 -0.63 -11.39
N ARG A 67 -14.51 0.19 -10.68
CA ARG A 67 -14.99 1.47 -10.11
C ARG A 67 -15.31 2.48 -11.19
N ALA A 68 -14.50 2.58 -12.24
CA ALA A 68 -14.69 3.38 -13.44
C ALA A 68 -15.11 4.85 -13.19
N ASN A 69 -14.50 5.51 -12.22
CA ASN A 69 -14.70 6.94 -11.95
C ASN A 69 -13.87 7.81 -12.91
N LYS A 70 -14.23 9.10 -13.07
CA LYS A 70 -13.44 10.06 -13.87
C LYS A 70 -11.96 10.11 -13.45
N ALA A 71 -11.68 9.91 -12.17
CA ALA A 71 -10.31 9.90 -11.64
C ALA A 71 -9.54 8.60 -11.97
N ASP A 72 -10.22 7.53 -12.36
CA ASP A 72 -9.60 6.26 -12.69
C ASP A 72 -9.00 6.27 -14.09
N TYR A 73 -8.09 5.37 -14.35
CA TYR A 73 -7.51 5.11 -15.66
C TYR A 73 -7.47 3.61 -15.92
N PRO A 74 -7.55 3.18 -17.21
CA PRO A 74 -7.55 1.78 -17.55
C PRO A 74 -6.26 1.08 -17.13
N ILE A 75 -6.39 -0.13 -16.58
CA ILE A 75 -5.28 -1.02 -16.24
C ILE A 75 -5.47 -2.33 -16.99
N ASP A 76 -4.63 -2.61 -17.97
CA ASP A 76 -4.62 -3.89 -18.67
C ASP A 76 -3.78 -4.92 -17.90
N ASN A 77 -4.44 -5.85 -17.22
CA ASN A 77 -3.83 -6.95 -16.48
C ASN A 77 -3.75 -8.26 -17.29
N SER A 78 -3.91 -8.23 -18.62
CA SER A 78 -3.96 -9.45 -19.44
C SER A 78 -2.65 -10.26 -19.40
N ASN A 79 -1.51 -9.58 -19.21
CA ASN A 79 -0.17 -10.17 -19.09
C ASN A 79 0.30 -10.23 -17.61
N SER A 80 -0.63 -10.28 -16.67
CA SER A 80 -0.31 -10.32 -15.24
C SER A 80 -1.04 -11.45 -14.52
N ALA A 81 -0.32 -12.20 -13.72
CA ALA A 81 -0.88 -13.21 -12.84
C ALA A 81 -1.74 -12.58 -11.71
N ILE A 82 -1.49 -11.32 -11.37
CA ILE A 82 -2.15 -10.56 -10.30
C ILE A 82 -2.71 -9.27 -10.88
N SER A 83 -3.99 -8.98 -10.63
CA SER A 83 -4.62 -7.72 -11.03
C SER A 83 -4.24 -6.61 -10.05
N LEU A 84 -3.83 -5.46 -10.58
CA LEU A 84 -3.48 -4.30 -9.79
C LEU A 84 -4.71 -3.64 -9.18
N ALA A 85 -4.55 -3.14 -7.97
CA ALA A 85 -5.55 -2.41 -7.22
C ALA A 85 -5.01 -1.04 -6.82
N ASN A 86 -5.85 -0.01 -6.94
CA ASN A 86 -5.51 1.36 -6.60
C ASN A 86 -6.76 2.16 -6.27
N PHE A 87 -6.63 3.23 -5.49
CA PHE A 87 -7.71 4.19 -5.24
C PHE A 87 -7.24 5.60 -5.59
N ASN A 88 -7.93 6.21 -6.56
CA ASN A 88 -7.69 7.57 -7.05
C ASN A 88 -8.68 8.52 -6.37
N GLY A 89 -8.24 9.18 -5.31
CA GLY A 89 -9.02 10.11 -4.51
C GLY A 89 -8.19 10.71 -3.39
N PHE A 90 -8.66 11.79 -2.79
CA PHE A 90 -7.99 12.43 -1.68
C PHE A 90 -7.76 11.46 -0.51
N GLY A 91 -6.51 11.30 -0.09
CA GLY A 91 -6.08 10.27 0.86
C GLY A 91 -5.58 8.97 0.23
N GLY A 92 -5.76 8.79 -1.09
CA GLY A 92 -5.25 7.64 -1.85
C GLY A 92 -5.71 6.30 -1.30
N SER A 93 -4.95 5.25 -1.56
CA SER A 93 -5.29 3.88 -1.16
C SER A 93 -5.42 3.66 0.36
N THR A 94 -5.01 4.63 1.22
CA THR A 94 -5.25 4.55 2.67
C THR A 94 -6.73 4.63 3.04
N ILE A 95 -7.58 5.13 2.13
CA ILE A 95 -9.04 5.11 2.32
C ILE A 95 -9.57 3.68 2.33
N LEU A 96 -9.05 2.82 1.44
CA LEU A 96 -9.55 1.45 1.25
C LEU A 96 -8.67 0.36 1.89
N TYR A 97 -7.53 0.70 2.49
CA TYR A 97 -6.70 -0.31 3.16
C TYR A 97 -7.33 -0.75 4.50
N SER A 98 -6.90 -1.90 5.02
CA SER A 98 -7.41 -2.44 6.28
C SER A 98 -6.71 -1.90 7.53
N GLY A 99 -5.69 -1.07 7.37
CA GLY A 99 -4.96 -0.45 8.47
C GLY A 99 -3.76 -1.24 8.97
N HIS A 100 -3.30 -2.29 8.26
CA HIS A 100 -2.05 -2.96 8.61
C HIS A 100 -0.87 -2.02 8.53
N PHE A 101 -0.02 -2.02 9.57
CA PHE A 101 1.03 -1.02 9.70
C PHE A 101 2.34 -1.56 10.30
N PRO A 102 2.77 -2.79 9.94
CA PRO A 102 4.07 -3.30 10.37
C PRO A 102 5.21 -2.54 9.67
N ARG A 103 6.36 -2.45 10.35
CA ARG A 103 7.61 -1.97 9.74
C ARG A 103 8.24 -3.08 8.89
N PHE A 104 9.11 -2.75 7.97
CA PHE A 104 10.05 -3.72 7.41
C PHE A 104 10.99 -4.21 8.50
N HIS A 105 11.51 -5.44 8.36
CA HIS A 105 12.52 -5.97 9.25
C HIS A 105 13.91 -5.38 8.96
N PRO A 106 14.83 -5.39 9.93
CA PRO A 106 16.22 -5.01 9.66
C PRO A 106 16.87 -5.80 8.51
N SER A 107 16.51 -7.07 8.35
CA SER A 107 17.01 -7.93 7.26
C SER A 107 16.57 -7.50 5.87
N ASP A 108 15.43 -6.81 5.74
CA ASP A 108 14.91 -6.33 4.44
C ASP A 108 15.79 -5.23 3.83
N PHE A 109 16.62 -4.58 4.64
CA PHE A 109 17.56 -3.56 4.19
C PHE A 109 18.91 -4.12 3.75
N ALA A 110 19.16 -5.42 3.95
CA ALA A 110 20.45 -6.07 3.72
C ALA A 110 20.29 -7.42 2.98
N THR A 111 19.38 -7.49 2.02
CA THR A 111 19.01 -8.75 1.34
C THR A 111 20.15 -9.37 0.54
N TYR A 112 20.96 -8.54 -0.15
CA TYR A 112 22.13 -9.05 -0.86
C TYR A 112 23.23 -9.52 0.10
N LYS A 113 23.49 -8.75 1.15
CA LYS A 113 24.48 -9.11 2.15
C LYS A 113 24.17 -10.43 2.85
N LEU A 114 22.90 -10.64 3.21
CA LEU A 114 22.42 -11.81 3.96
C LEU A 114 22.19 -13.02 3.06
N ASP A 115 21.45 -12.84 1.97
CA ASP A 115 20.86 -13.94 1.19
C ASP A 115 21.38 -14.05 -0.25
N LYS A 116 22.20 -13.09 -0.71
CA LYS A 116 22.73 -12.98 -2.08
C LYS A 116 21.65 -12.86 -3.15
N VAL A 117 20.51 -12.23 -2.79
CA VAL A 117 19.41 -11.91 -3.71
C VAL A 117 19.14 -10.42 -3.70
N ALA A 118 18.60 -9.88 -4.80
CA ALA A 118 18.29 -8.46 -4.96
C ALA A 118 19.49 -7.54 -4.67
N GLU A 119 19.27 -6.41 -4.02
CA GLU A 119 20.28 -5.39 -3.66
C GLU A 119 20.05 -4.95 -2.22
N ASP A 120 21.11 -4.46 -1.55
CA ASP A 120 20.98 -3.83 -0.24
C ASP A 120 20.43 -2.40 -0.39
N TRP A 121 19.67 -1.95 0.60
CA TRP A 121 19.27 -0.54 0.69
C TRP A 121 20.49 0.34 1.03
N PRO A 122 20.54 1.62 0.61
CA PRO A 122 21.68 2.50 0.87
C PRO A 122 21.78 2.97 2.33
N PHE A 123 20.89 2.51 3.19
CA PHE A 123 20.83 2.78 4.62
C PHE A 123 20.17 1.60 5.34
N ASP A 124 20.36 1.54 6.65
CA ASP A 124 19.85 0.48 7.51
C ASP A 124 18.49 0.85 8.16
N TYR A 125 17.94 -0.12 8.89
CA TYR A 125 16.71 0.03 9.66
C TYR A 125 16.79 1.18 10.68
N GLN A 126 17.93 1.33 11.37
CA GLN A 126 18.13 2.34 12.41
C GLN A 126 17.98 3.75 11.86
N THR A 127 18.38 3.96 10.63
CA THR A 127 18.21 5.23 9.90
C THR A 127 16.73 5.62 9.79
N LEU A 128 15.81 4.66 9.67
CA LEU A 128 14.37 4.93 9.57
C LEU A 128 13.64 4.92 10.92
N THR A 129 14.27 4.43 12.00
CA THR A 129 13.61 4.31 13.31
C THR A 129 12.94 5.60 13.80
N PRO A 130 13.57 6.79 13.75
CA PRO A 130 12.91 8.03 14.18
C PRO A 130 11.65 8.37 13.36
N TYR A 131 11.70 8.07 12.06
CA TYR A 131 10.60 8.33 11.14
C TYR A 131 9.47 7.31 11.30
N PHE A 132 9.79 6.06 11.63
CA PHE A 132 8.78 5.06 12.02
C PHE A 132 8.03 5.51 13.26
N ASN A 133 8.73 5.91 14.34
CA ASN A 133 8.14 6.37 15.58
C ASN A 133 7.20 7.57 15.36
N GLN A 134 7.65 8.56 14.59
CA GLN A 134 6.85 9.75 14.24
C GLN A 134 5.60 9.38 13.43
N ASN A 135 5.74 8.47 12.47
CA ASN A 135 4.65 8.02 11.62
C ASN A 135 3.59 7.23 12.41
N GLU A 136 4.02 6.34 13.30
CA GLU A 136 3.13 5.56 14.15
C GLU A 136 2.30 6.42 15.09
N GLU A 137 2.91 7.43 15.68
CA GLU A 137 2.19 8.42 16.49
C GLU A 137 1.16 9.18 15.66
N MET A 138 1.53 9.66 14.46
CA MET A 138 0.63 10.38 13.57
C MET A 138 -0.55 9.52 13.11
N MET A 139 -0.30 8.29 12.74
CA MET A 139 -1.32 7.37 12.23
C MET A 139 -2.19 6.75 13.35
N GLY A 140 -1.69 6.75 14.59
CA GLY A 140 -2.36 6.11 15.73
C GLY A 140 -2.27 4.59 15.64
N VAL A 141 -1.02 4.07 15.67
CA VAL A 141 -0.78 2.63 15.51
C VAL A 141 -0.98 1.91 16.84
N ALA A 142 -1.87 0.91 16.81
CA ALA A 142 -2.09 -0.04 17.90
C ALA A 142 -1.20 -1.28 17.72
N GLY A 143 -0.70 -1.81 18.82
CA GLY A 143 0.15 -3.00 18.84
C GLY A 143 0.62 -3.34 20.24
N LEU A 144 1.47 -4.34 20.35
CA LEU A 144 2.08 -4.75 21.62
C LEU A 144 3.61 -4.69 21.47
N VAL A 145 4.27 -4.07 22.42
CA VAL A 145 5.74 -4.07 22.49
C VAL A 145 6.30 -5.43 22.89
N GLY A 146 7.57 -5.69 22.60
CA GLY A 146 8.26 -6.93 22.98
C GLY A 146 8.13 -8.07 21.96
N ASP A 147 7.70 -7.78 20.73
CA ASP A 147 7.78 -8.74 19.62
C ASP A 147 9.23 -9.06 19.31
N THR A 148 9.61 -10.34 19.44
CA THR A 148 10.99 -10.79 19.20
C THR A 148 11.41 -10.73 17.73
N ALA A 149 10.46 -10.55 16.81
CA ALA A 149 10.73 -10.39 15.38
C ALA A 149 11.16 -8.97 14.99
N TYR A 150 10.96 -7.98 15.89
CA TYR A 150 11.30 -6.58 15.64
C TYR A 150 12.18 -5.97 16.72
N PRO A 151 12.97 -4.94 16.39
CA PRO A 151 13.46 -3.99 17.38
C PRO A 151 12.30 -3.30 18.12
N GLU A 152 12.58 -2.73 19.30
CA GLU A 152 11.55 -2.10 20.11
C GLU A 152 10.75 -1.01 19.38
N TYR A 153 9.44 -1.02 19.64
CA TYR A 153 8.52 0.05 19.30
C TYR A 153 8.33 0.96 20.51
N GLU A 154 8.21 2.28 20.28
CA GLU A 154 8.10 3.25 21.37
C GLU A 154 6.66 3.71 21.66
N ASN A 155 5.90 4.06 20.63
CA ASN A 155 4.65 4.85 20.76
C ASN A 155 3.40 4.11 20.28
N LEU A 156 3.15 2.89 20.80
CA LEU A 156 1.98 2.12 20.38
C LEU A 156 0.75 2.41 21.27
N LEU A 157 -0.41 2.46 20.64
CA LEU A 157 -1.69 2.33 21.33
C LEU A 157 -1.87 0.86 21.78
N PRO A 158 -2.71 0.57 22.79
CA PRO A 158 -3.01 -0.81 23.16
C PRO A 158 -3.43 -1.65 21.95
N PRO A 159 -3.09 -2.95 21.91
CA PRO A 159 -3.37 -3.78 20.73
C PRO A 159 -4.86 -3.92 20.45
N VAL A 160 -5.19 -4.14 19.18
CA VAL A 160 -6.56 -4.48 18.77
C VAL A 160 -6.97 -5.81 19.41
N ALA A 161 -8.20 -5.88 19.92
CA ALA A 161 -8.73 -7.12 20.52
C ALA A 161 -8.74 -8.26 19.52
N MET A 162 -8.17 -9.40 19.88
CA MET A 162 -7.98 -10.55 18.98
C MET A 162 -9.28 -11.19 18.50
N GLY A 163 -10.36 -11.20 19.31
CA GLY A 163 -11.56 -11.98 19.04
C GLY A 163 -11.37 -13.49 19.31
N ARG A 164 -12.44 -14.27 19.14
CA ARG A 164 -12.43 -15.73 19.46
C ARG A 164 -11.53 -16.51 18.51
N GLY A 165 -11.65 -16.27 17.21
CA GLY A 165 -10.91 -17.01 16.21
C GLY A 165 -9.39 -16.84 16.32
N ALA A 166 -8.92 -15.61 16.48
CA ALA A 166 -7.47 -15.36 16.65
C ALA A 166 -6.95 -15.95 17.97
N LYS A 167 -7.72 -15.90 19.07
CA LYS A 167 -7.32 -16.58 20.33
C LYS A 167 -7.15 -18.08 20.13
N LYS A 168 -8.03 -18.72 19.35
CA LYS A 168 -7.94 -20.15 19.03
C LYS A 168 -6.69 -20.45 18.20
N LEU A 169 -6.39 -19.64 17.21
CA LEU A 169 -5.16 -19.80 16.41
C LEU A 169 -3.89 -19.48 17.23
N ALA A 170 -3.91 -18.48 18.11
CA ALA A 170 -2.80 -18.20 19.02
C ALA A 170 -2.46 -19.41 19.89
N GLN A 171 -3.46 -20.13 20.39
CA GLN A 171 -3.25 -21.39 21.12
C GLN A 171 -2.61 -22.48 20.24
N ALA A 172 -3.01 -22.56 18.97
CA ALA A 172 -2.42 -23.53 18.02
C ALA A 172 -0.97 -23.14 17.69
N PHE A 173 -0.67 -21.86 17.47
CA PHE A 173 0.71 -21.36 17.34
C PHE A 173 1.58 -21.76 18.53
N ASN A 174 1.07 -21.56 19.75
CA ASN A 174 1.78 -21.95 20.98
C ASN A 174 2.05 -23.46 21.04
N ARG A 175 1.09 -24.33 20.67
CA ARG A 175 1.30 -25.79 20.66
C ARG A 175 2.32 -26.23 19.60
N LEU A 176 2.40 -25.51 18.47
CA LEU A 176 3.41 -25.75 17.44
C LEU A 176 4.78 -25.15 17.80
N GLY A 177 4.89 -24.34 18.87
CA GLY A 177 6.10 -23.60 19.20
C GLY A 177 6.43 -22.52 18.17
N TRP A 178 5.43 -22.00 17.46
CA TRP A 178 5.63 -20.99 16.44
C TRP A 178 5.39 -19.58 16.98
N HIS A 179 6.15 -18.63 16.42
CA HIS A 179 5.96 -17.21 16.68
C HIS A 179 4.56 -16.74 16.27
N TRP A 180 3.97 -15.88 17.07
CA TRP A 180 2.80 -15.08 16.73
C TRP A 180 2.76 -13.81 17.58
N TRP A 181 2.14 -12.74 17.06
CA TRP A 181 2.02 -11.47 17.77
C TRP A 181 0.72 -10.75 17.39
N PRO A 182 0.16 -9.87 18.26
CA PRO A 182 -0.90 -8.95 17.88
C PRO A 182 -0.46 -8.07 16.71
N SER A 183 -1.31 -7.93 15.69
CA SER A 183 -0.97 -7.14 14.50
C SER A 183 -0.75 -5.67 14.83
N TYR A 184 0.31 -5.08 14.29
CA TYR A 184 0.47 -3.64 14.26
C TYR A 184 -0.53 -3.05 13.27
N SER A 185 -1.38 -2.14 13.75
CA SER A 185 -2.50 -1.64 12.96
C SER A 185 -2.74 -0.15 13.23
N ALA A 186 -2.84 0.65 12.18
CA ALA A 186 -3.22 2.06 12.29
C ALA A 186 -4.72 2.17 12.60
N ILE A 187 -5.11 1.72 13.81
CA ILE A 187 -6.49 1.69 14.30
C ILE A 187 -6.50 2.13 15.76
N ASN A 188 -7.18 3.22 16.03
CA ASN A 188 -7.33 3.71 17.39
C ASN A 188 -8.07 2.69 18.27
N THR A 189 -7.47 2.30 19.37
CA THR A 189 -8.06 1.44 20.42
C THR A 189 -8.44 2.24 21.66
N LYS A 190 -8.00 3.49 21.75
CA LYS A 190 -8.41 4.52 22.70
C LYS A 190 -8.50 5.87 21.97
N ASN A 191 -9.02 6.90 22.60
CA ASN A 191 -8.98 8.25 22.02
C ASN A 191 -7.54 8.66 21.74
N HIS A 192 -7.27 9.12 20.51
CA HIS A 192 -5.95 9.57 20.08
C HIS A 192 -6.08 10.64 19.01
N GLN A 193 -5.42 11.79 19.20
CA GLN A 193 -5.43 12.93 18.27
C GLN A 193 -6.86 13.33 17.82
N ASN A 194 -7.77 13.50 18.79
CA ASN A 194 -9.19 13.84 18.58
C ASN A 194 -9.98 12.81 17.73
N ARG A 195 -9.46 11.60 17.55
CA ARG A 195 -10.15 10.50 16.88
C ARG A 195 -10.61 9.44 17.89
N PRO A 196 -11.85 8.93 17.77
CA PRO A 196 -12.41 7.96 18.72
C PRO A 196 -11.78 6.55 18.55
N PRO A 197 -11.95 5.65 19.54
CA PRO A 197 -11.59 4.25 19.39
C PRO A 197 -12.51 3.51 18.43
N CYS A 198 -12.00 2.41 17.84
CA CYS A 198 -12.74 1.53 16.95
C CYS A 198 -13.88 0.81 17.70
N ILE A 199 -15.09 0.85 17.15
CA ILE A 199 -16.27 0.14 17.66
C ILE A 199 -16.58 -1.15 16.87
N ASN A 200 -15.61 -1.65 16.10
CA ASN A 200 -15.68 -2.95 15.41
C ASN A 200 -16.81 -3.07 14.36
N LEU A 201 -17.11 -2.01 13.62
CA LEU A 201 -18.13 -2.03 12.56
C LEU A 201 -17.86 -3.07 11.45
N GLY A 202 -16.60 -3.36 11.17
CA GLY A 202 -16.20 -4.39 10.20
C GLY A 202 -15.55 -3.85 8.93
N PRO A 203 -16.25 -3.17 8.02
CA PRO A 203 -15.76 -2.91 6.66
C PRO A 203 -14.71 -1.79 6.58
N CYS A 204 -13.50 -2.01 7.13
CA CYS A 204 -12.42 -1.03 7.11
C CYS A 204 -11.97 -0.64 5.69
N ASN A 205 -12.09 -1.57 4.74
CA ASN A 205 -11.64 -1.41 3.35
C ASN A 205 -12.67 -0.74 2.43
N THR A 206 -13.65 -0.04 3.00
CA THR A 206 -14.56 0.85 2.27
C THR A 206 -14.49 2.29 2.77
N GLY A 207 -13.45 2.61 3.55
CA GLY A 207 -13.34 3.85 4.33
C GLY A 207 -13.86 3.68 5.75
N CYS A 208 -13.45 4.52 6.67
CA CYS A 208 -13.89 4.50 8.07
C CYS A 208 -14.69 5.74 8.42
N SER A 209 -16.02 5.67 8.39
CA SER A 209 -16.90 6.79 8.73
C SER A 209 -16.80 7.25 10.18
N GLN A 210 -16.25 6.38 11.04
CA GLN A 210 -16.03 6.68 12.47
C GLN A 210 -14.70 7.43 12.72
N GLY A 211 -13.75 7.41 11.79
CA GLY A 211 -12.45 8.03 11.97
C GLY A 211 -11.47 7.27 12.87
N ALA A 212 -11.77 6.03 13.25
CA ALA A 212 -10.89 5.21 14.10
C ALA A 212 -9.70 4.61 13.33
N LYS A 213 -9.89 4.25 12.04
CA LYS A 213 -8.80 3.79 11.18
C LYS A 213 -7.98 4.98 10.70
N GLY A 214 -6.68 4.96 10.94
CA GLY A 214 -5.76 6.00 10.53
C GLY A 214 -5.54 6.02 9.01
N SER A 215 -6.39 6.71 8.26
CA SER A 215 -6.15 7.07 6.86
C SER A 215 -5.65 8.51 6.78
N VAL A 216 -4.89 8.85 5.74
CA VAL A 216 -4.19 10.14 5.71
C VAL A 216 -5.10 11.36 5.52
N ASP A 217 -6.33 11.17 5.03
CA ASP A 217 -7.36 12.21 4.96
C ASP A 217 -7.77 12.77 6.33
N ILE A 218 -7.63 11.95 7.39
CA ILE A 218 -7.99 12.30 8.76
C ILE A 218 -6.79 12.36 9.73
N THR A 219 -5.58 12.08 9.27
CA THR A 219 -4.34 12.13 10.07
C THR A 219 -3.43 13.26 9.62
N TYR A 220 -2.66 13.06 8.58
CA TYR A 220 -1.68 14.02 8.05
C TYR A 220 -2.32 15.26 7.41
N TRP A 221 -3.34 15.07 6.57
CA TRP A 221 -3.92 16.16 5.78
C TRP A 221 -4.56 17.27 6.61
N PRO A 222 -5.33 17.00 7.69
CA PRO A 222 -5.86 18.09 8.53
C PRO A 222 -4.75 18.97 9.09
N GLN A 223 -3.63 18.40 9.51
CA GLN A 223 -2.51 19.17 10.04
C GLN A 223 -1.75 19.94 8.95
N ALA A 224 -1.49 19.32 7.80
CA ALA A 224 -0.87 20.00 6.67
C ALA A 224 -1.70 21.20 6.17
N LYS A 225 -3.02 21.04 6.06
CA LYS A 225 -3.95 22.12 5.69
C LYS A 225 -3.95 23.26 6.71
N LEU A 226 -3.88 22.95 8.02
CA LEU A 226 -3.76 23.98 9.08
C LEU A 226 -2.45 24.78 8.97
N GLN A 227 -1.39 24.19 8.43
CA GLN A 227 -0.11 24.84 8.15
C GLN A 227 -0.08 25.59 6.79
N GLY A 228 -1.21 25.69 6.10
CA GLY A 228 -1.34 26.47 4.87
C GLY A 228 -1.12 25.70 3.56
N VAL A 229 -0.94 24.37 3.59
CA VAL A 229 -0.86 23.58 2.36
C VAL A 229 -2.18 23.64 1.59
N GLN A 230 -2.11 24.04 0.34
CA GLN A 230 -3.26 24.04 -0.56
C GLN A 230 -3.42 22.68 -1.25
N VAL A 231 -4.64 22.22 -1.42
CA VAL A 231 -4.94 20.97 -2.13
C VAL A 231 -5.91 21.26 -3.28
N MET A 232 -5.52 20.87 -4.48
CA MET A 232 -6.33 20.95 -5.68
C MET A 232 -6.80 19.53 -6.03
N THR A 233 -8.06 19.23 -5.77
CA THR A 233 -8.68 17.95 -6.12
C THR A 233 -9.35 18.00 -7.50
N GLU A 234 -9.61 16.83 -8.09
CA GLU A 234 -10.14 16.67 -9.46
C GLU A 234 -9.23 17.31 -10.52
N CYS A 235 -7.93 17.41 -10.24
CA CYS A 235 -6.91 17.97 -11.10
C CYS A 235 -5.88 16.88 -11.44
N ARG A 236 -5.72 16.56 -12.74
CA ARG A 236 -4.85 15.49 -13.19
C ARG A 236 -3.58 16.02 -13.83
N VAL A 237 -2.44 15.81 -13.17
CA VAL A 237 -1.13 16.10 -13.77
C VAL A 237 -0.87 15.10 -14.90
N PHE A 238 -0.46 15.61 -16.06
CA PHE A 238 -0.18 14.79 -17.24
C PHE A 238 1.21 15.00 -17.83
N ASP A 239 1.92 16.07 -17.47
CA ASP A 239 3.26 16.39 -17.99
C ASP A 239 4.08 17.20 -16.97
N ILE A 240 5.38 16.96 -16.96
CA ILE A 240 6.37 17.68 -16.14
C ILE A 240 7.41 18.29 -17.08
N PRO A 241 7.23 19.56 -17.50
CA PRO A 241 8.17 20.22 -18.39
C PRO A 241 9.54 20.44 -17.71
N VAL A 242 10.59 20.13 -18.44
CA VAL A 242 11.99 20.30 -18.01
C VAL A 242 12.69 21.29 -18.94
N ASP A 243 13.43 22.22 -18.37
CA ASP A 243 14.21 23.21 -19.13
C ASP A 243 15.55 22.65 -19.63
N LYS A 244 16.31 23.48 -20.32
CA LYS A 244 17.63 23.12 -20.88
C LYS A 244 18.71 22.89 -19.80
N GLU A 245 18.50 23.41 -18.61
CA GLU A 245 19.34 23.23 -17.42
C GLU A 245 18.98 21.96 -16.64
N LEU A 246 18.12 21.08 -17.21
CA LEU A 246 17.61 19.86 -16.60
C LEU A 246 16.89 20.12 -15.26
N LYS A 247 16.06 21.17 -15.21
CA LYS A 247 15.20 21.49 -14.08
C LYS A 247 13.74 21.41 -14.46
N ALA A 248 12.93 20.77 -13.63
CA ALA A 248 11.48 20.82 -13.75
C ALA A 248 11.01 22.27 -13.51
N THR A 249 10.21 22.80 -14.41
CA THR A 249 9.69 24.18 -14.34
C THR A 249 8.34 24.28 -13.64
N GLY A 250 7.69 23.16 -13.42
CA GLY A 250 6.37 23.01 -12.83
C GLY A 250 5.68 21.78 -13.35
N VAL A 251 4.35 21.79 -13.38
CA VAL A 251 3.53 20.70 -13.94
C VAL A 251 2.43 21.23 -14.84
N LYS A 252 2.08 20.47 -15.89
CA LYS A 252 0.84 20.66 -16.64
C LYS A 252 -0.23 19.69 -16.12
N TYR A 253 -1.44 20.18 -15.99
CA TYR A 253 -2.55 19.40 -15.48
C TYR A 253 -3.87 19.78 -16.14
N TYR A 254 -4.78 18.82 -16.18
CA TYR A 254 -6.19 19.08 -16.48
C TYR A 254 -6.90 19.46 -15.18
N ASP A 255 -7.62 20.57 -15.19
CA ASP A 255 -8.45 20.98 -14.06
C ASP A 255 -9.78 20.18 -14.01
N LYS A 256 -10.63 20.47 -13.03
CA LYS A 256 -11.93 19.81 -12.86
C LYS A 256 -12.89 19.96 -14.05
N HIS A 257 -12.67 20.99 -14.88
CA HIS A 257 -13.46 21.24 -16.10
C HIS A 257 -12.88 20.52 -17.33
N GLY A 258 -11.63 20.05 -17.25
CA GLY A 258 -10.90 19.40 -18.33
C GLY A 258 -10.01 20.37 -19.13
N ASP A 259 -9.86 21.61 -18.65
CA ASP A 259 -9.00 22.59 -19.28
C ASP A 259 -7.55 22.37 -18.91
N GLU A 260 -6.64 22.51 -19.88
CA GLU A 260 -5.21 22.41 -19.64
C GLU A 260 -4.70 23.65 -18.91
N GLN A 261 -3.97 23.40 -17.82
CA GLN A 261 -3.38 24.41 -16.96
C GLN A 261 -1.90 24.14 -16.76
N PHE A 262 -1.16 25.17 -16.39
CA PHE A 262 0.24 25.06 -15.97
C PHE A 262 0.43 25.76 -14.62
N LEU A 263 1.06 25.07 -13.67
CA LEU A 263 1.50 25.64 -12.40
C LEU A 263 3.03 25.59 -12.32
N ALA A 264 3.66 26.74 -12.21
CA ALA A 264 5.11 26.86 -12.07
C ALA A 264 5.53 26.53 -10.64
N ALA A 265 6.67 25.84 -10.48
CA ALA A 265 7.23 25.53 -9.16
C ALA A 265 8.76 25.57 -9.17
N SER A 266 9.34 25.79 -7.98
CA SER A 266 10.78 25.63 -7.76
C SER A 266 11.19 24.18 -7.55
N LEU A 267 10.31 23.37 -6.95
CA LEU A 267 10.52 21.96 -6.65
C LEU A 267 9.26 21.15 -6.98
N VAL A 268 9.43 19.95 -7.56
CA VAL A 268 8.34 19.01 -7.84
C VAL A 268 8.59 17.70 -7.10
N ILE A 269 7.56 17.20 -6.41
CA ILE A 269 7.61 15.94 -5.65
C ILE A 269 6.52 15.01 -6.17
N LEU A 270 6.90 13.80 -6.60
CA LEU A 270 5.98 12.76 -7.06
C LEU A 270 5.65 11.80 -5.92
N ALA A 271 4.35 11.57 -5.73
CA ALA A 271 3.78 10.69 -4.72
C ALA A 271 2.55 9.93 -5.27
N CYS A 272 2.62 9.49 -6.55
CA CYS A 272 1.50 8.91 -7.27
C CYS A 272 1.41 7.37 -7.16
N SER A 273 2.19 6.76 -6.27
CA SER A 273 2.33 5.31 -6.04
C SER A 273 3.11 4.57 -7.14
N GLY A 274 3.37 3.26 -6.90
CA GLY A 274 4.17 2.42 -7.81
C GLY A 274 3.60 2.21 -9.22
N ILE A 275 2.42 2.74 -9.54
CA ILE A 275 1.86 2.71 -10.89
C ILE A 275 1.57 4.10 -11.47
N GLY A 276 1.14 5.04 -10.66
CA GLY A 276 0.86 6.40 -11.12
C GLY A 276 2.12 7.20 -11.41
N THR A 277 3.16 7.04 -10.58
CA THR A 277 4.46 7.70 -10.78
C THR A 277 5.11 7.29 -12.10
N PRO A 278 5.34 5.99 -12.40
CA PRO A 278 5.90 5.60 -13.69
C PRO A 278 4.99 5.96 -14.87
N ARG A 279 3.66 5.88 -14.73
CA ARG A 279 2.72 6.31 -15.78
C ARG A 279 2.94 7.78 -16.15
N LEU A 280 3.04 8.67 -15.15
CA LEU A 280 3.28 10.10 -15.37
C LEU A 280 4.63 10.36 -16.02
N LEU A 281 5.69 9.72 -15.52
CA LEU A 281 7.04 9.86 -16.07
C LEU A 281 7.12 9.38 -17.52
N LEU A 282 6.57 8.21 -17.83
CA LEU A 282 6.55 7.67 -19.20
C LEU A 282 5.71 8.53 -20.17
N ASN A 283 4.70 9.24 -19.67
CA ASN A 283 3.87 10.15 -20.45
C ASN A 283 4.55 11.52 -20.67
N SER A 284 5.44 11.94 -19.75
CA SER A 284 6.15 13.23 -19.82
C SER A 284 7.35 13.12 -20.78
N LYS A 285 7.07 13.22 -22.09
CA LYS A 285 8.07 13.12 -23.16
C LYS A 285 8.52 14.48 -23.64
N SER A 286 9.81 14.60 -24.00
CA SER A 286 10.41 15.81 -24.59
C SER A 286 11.58 15.43 -25.51
N GLU A 287 12.20 16.41 -26.15
CA GLU A 287 13.45 16.18 -26.91
C GLU A 287 14.58 15.64 -26.02
N LEU A 288 14.64 16.07 -24.76
CA LEU A 288 15.64 15.59 -23.78
C LEU A 288 15.30 14.18 -23.25
N PHE A 289 14.03 13.82 -23.22
CA PHE A 289 13.50 12.57 -22.68
C PHE A 289 12.50 11.92 -23.65
N PRO A 290 12.94 11.42 -24.82
CA PRO A 290 12.05 10.93 -25.87
C PRO A 290 11.26 9.65 -25.46
N ASN A 291 11.81 8.88 -24.51
CA ASN A 291 11.20 7.65 -23.99
C ASN A 291 10.43 7.84 -22.67
N GLY A 292 10.23 9.11 -22.24
CA GLY A 292 9.65 9.46 -20.95
C GLY A 292 10.68 10.11 -20.02
N LEU A 293 10.20 10.97 -19.13
CA LEU A 293 11.04 11.67 -18.17
C LEU A 293 11.76 10.69 -17.25
N LEU A 294 13.05 10.90 -17.00
CA LEU A 294 13.95 10.05 -16.22
C LEU A 294 14.12 8.62 -16.79
N ASN A 295 13.80 8.40 -18.07
CA ASN A 295 13.79 7.06 -18.68
C ASN A 295 14.85 6.87 -19.77
N ASN A 296 15.95 7.60 -19.72
CA ASN A 296 17.05 7.47 -20.69
C ASN A 296 17.78 6.12 -20.61
N TYR A 297 17.68 5.43 -19.46
CA TYR A 297 18.25 4.11 -19.22
C TYR A 297 17.21 2.98 -19.22
N ASP A 298 15.97 3.25 -19.64
CA ASP A 298 14.86 2.27 -19.66
C ASP A 298 14.60 1.62 -18.28
N LEU A 299 14.59 2.44 -17.22
CA LEU A 299 14.43 1.98 -15.84
C LEU A 299 13.03 2.26 -15.28
N VAL A 300 12.35 3.30 -15.79
CA VAL A 300 11.02 3.70 -15.31
C VAL A 300 9.99 2.64 -15.67
N GLY A 301 9.27 2.18 -14.67
CA GLY A 301 8.24 1.14 -14.80
C GLY A 301 8.75 -0.27 -14.56
N ARG A 302 10.06 -0.54 -14.53
CA ARG A 302 10.65 -1.86 -14.28
C ARG A 302 10.73 -2.21 -12.80
N ASN A 303 10.98 -3.49 -12.50
CA ASN A 303 11.08 -4.04 -11.14
C ASN A 303 9.80 -3.90 -10.31
N LEU A 304 8.63 -4.01 -10.94
CA LEU A 304 7.35 -4.02 -10.24
C LEU A 304 7.28 -5.19 -9.25
N MET A 305 7.08 -4.90 -7.98
CA MET A 305 6.87 -5.87 -6.91
C MET A 305 5.48 -5.70 -6.31
N LEU A 306 4.76 -6.81 -6.04
CA LEU A 306 3.33 -6.82 -5.68
C LEU A 306 2.98 -7.53 -4.37
N HIS A 307 3.87 -8.22 -3.69
CA HIS A 307 3.58 -9.19 -2.63
C HIS A 307 2.55 -10.25 -3.08
N PRO A 308 2.92 -11.27 -3.87
CA PRO A 308 2.03 -12.36 -4.18
C PRO A 308 1.47 -13.02 -2.92
N LEU A 309 0.16 -13.26 -2.92
CA LEU A 309 -0.53 -13.85 -1.79
C LEU A 309 -0.98 -15.28 -2.08
N ALA A 310 -0.86 -16.16 -1.07
CA ALA A 310 -1.71 -17.34 -0.96
C ALA A 310 -2.81 -17.08 0.07
N TYR A 311 -3.93 -17.76 -0.09
CA TYR A 311 -5.05 -17.73 0.84
C TYR A 311 -5.43 -19.15 1.23
N VAL A 312 -5.52 -19.38 2.53
CA VAL A 312 -6.01 -20.65 3.09
C VAL A 312 -7.17 -20.35 4.02
N GLU A 313 -8.26 -21.08 3.87
CA GLU A 313 -9.43 -20.94 4.72
C GLU A 313 -9.71 -22.24 5.46
N GLY A 314 -9.94 -22.12 6.76
CA GLY A 314 -10.41 -23.18 7.63
C GLY A 314 -11.81 -22.91 8.16
N VAL A 315 -12.60 -23.97 8.34
CA VAL A 315 -13.95 -23.94 8.93
C VAL A 315 -13.94 -24.73 10.23
N PHE A 316 -14.53 -24.15 11.26
CA PHE A 316 -14.64 -24.70 12.61
C PHE A 316 -16.06 -25.15 12.91
N ASP A 317 -16.20 -26.08 13.84
CA ASP A 317 -17.55 -26.57 14.27
C ASP A 317 -18.26 -25.52 15.15
N GLU A 318 -17.51 -24.66 15.86
CA GLU A 318 -18.06 -23.56 16.68
C GLU A 318 -17.98 -22.19 15.99
N PRO A 319 -18.89 -21.25 16.31
CA PRO A 319 -18.83 -19.89 15.79
C PRO A 319 -17.65 -19.10 16.40
N LEU A 320 -16.93 -18.37 15.55
CA LEU A 320 -15.72 -17.63 15.92
C LEU A 320 -15.89 -16.11 15.89
N ASP A 321 -17.08 -15.60 15.60
CA ASP A 321 -17.39 -14.17 15.47
C ASP A 321 -16.47 -13.46 14.45
N THR A 322 -16.14 -14.14 13.35
CA THR A 322 -15.17 -13.65 12.36
C THR A 322 -15.69 -12.50 11.50
N SER A 323 -17.00 -12.23 11.53
CA SER A 323 -17.60 -11.06 10.89
C SER A 323 -17.40 -9.75 11.67
N ILE A 324 -16.99 -9.83 12.95
CA ILE A 324 -16.77 -8.63 13.78
C ILE A 324 -15.43 -8.00 13.39
N GLY A 325 -15.43 -6.68 13.20
CA GLY A 325 -14.24 -5.91 12.85
C GLY A 325 -13.25 -5.68 14.01
N PRO A 326 -12.19 -4.89 13.78
CA PRO A 326 -11.85 -4.29 12.49
C PRO A 326 -11.50 -5.35 11.46
N GLN A 327 -11.81 -5.07 10.19
CA GLN A 327 -11.48 -5.96 9.08
C GLN A 327 -9.96 -6.02 8.87
N GLY A 328 -9.48 -7.19 8.50
CA GLY A 328 -8.08 -7.44 8.24
C GLY A 328 -7.44 -8.28 9.34
N CYS A 329 -6.16 -8.11 9.59
CA CYS A 329 -5.39 -8.93 10.50
C CYS A 329 -5.68 -8.62 11.98
N SER A 330 -5.77 -9.65 12.79
CA SER A 330 -5.87 -9.53 14.24
C SER A 330 -4.59 -9.97 14.96
N ILE A 331 -3.96 -11.03 14.47
CA ILE A 331 -2.62 -11.51 14.83
C ILE A 331 -1.88 -11.90 13.55
N TYR A 332 -0.58 -11.92 13.61
CA TYR A 332 0.26 -12.43 12.53
C TYR A 332 1.37 -13.32 13.07
N SER A 333 2.02 -14.05 12.20
CA SER A 333 3.21 -14.82 12.52
C SER A 333 4.29 -14.55 11.48
N GLN A 334 5.50 -14.34 11.96
CA GLN A 334 6.71 -14.18 11.18
C GLN A 334 7.68 -15.34 11.40
N GLN A 335 7.16 -16.49 11.80
CA GLN A 335 7.90 -17.74 11.97
C GLN A 335 8.74 -18.11 10.74
N PHE A 336 8.28 -17.75 9.56
CA PHE A 336 8.88 -18.13 8.30
C PHE A 336 9.42 -16.92 7.51
N TYR A 337 9.77 -15.84 8.20
CA TYR A 337 10.16 -14.58 7.56
C TYR A 337 11.60 -14.63 7.02
N GLU A 338 12.52 -15.10 7.82
CA GLU A 338 13.94 -15.13 7.48
C GLU A 338 14.30 -16.37 6.65
N THR A 339 15.34 -16.25 5.81
CA THR A 339 15.89 -17.38 5.05
C THR A 339 16.31 -18.52 5.96
N GLN A 340 15.94 -19.74 5.59
CA GLN A 340 16.50 -20.99 6.14
C GLN A 340 16.85 -21.91 4.98
N GLU A 341 18.07 -22.45 4.99
CA GLU A 341 18.66 -23.21 3.88
C GLU A 341 17.86 -24.47 3.49
N ASP A 342 17.23 -25.12 4.46
CA ASP A 342 16.47 -26.36 4.27
C ASP A 342 15.10 -26.15 3.60
N ARG A 343 14.63 -24.90 3.47
CA ARG A 343 13.32 -24.60 2.86
C ARG A 343 13.34 -24.58 1.34
N GLY A 344 14.52 -24.48 0.71
CA GLY A 344 14.67 -24.48 -0.76
C GLY A 344 14.22 -23.20 -1.45
N PHE A 345 14.05 -22.09 -0.71
CA PHE A 345 13.83 -20.74 -1.18
C PHE A 345 14.55 -19.72 -0.29
N LYS A 346 14.80 -18.53 -0.83
CA LYS A 346 15.39 -17.40 -0.11
C LYS A 346 14.31 -16.43 0.32
N ARG A 347 14.54 -15.68 1.42
CA ARG A 347 13.62 -14.78 2.10
C ARG A 347 12.43 -15.56 2.67
N GLY A 348 11.29 -14.90 2.89
CA GLY A 348 10.18 -15.58 3.55
C GLY A 348 8.84 -14.90 3.39
N TYR A 349 7.95 -15.17 4.34
CA TYR A 349 6.58 -14.69 4.31
C TYR A 349 6.02 -14.49 5.72
N THR A 350 4.97 -13.67 5.79
CA THR A 350 4.15 -13.47 6.98
C THR A 350 2.82 -14.20 6.84
N LEU A 351 2.36 -14.84 7.92
CA LEU A 351 1.01 -15.39 8.04
C LEU A 351 0.10 -14.34 8.70
N HIS A 352 -0.86 -13.81 7.97
CA HIS A 352 -1.86 -12.86 8.48
C HIS A 352 -3.17 -13.56 8.78
N VAL A 353 -3.58 -13.60 10.06
CA VAL A 353 -4.87 -14.14 10.49
C VAL A 353 -5.96 -13.09 10.29
N LEU A 354 -6.81 -13.31 9.32
CA LEU A 354 -7.81 -12.36 8.88
C LEU A 354 -9.10 -12.44 9.72
N ARG A 355 -9.80 -11.32 9.81
CA ARG A 355 -11.14 -11.19 10.41
C ARG A 355 -11.97 -10.15 9.67
N GLY A 356 -13.22 -9.96 10.08
CA GLY A 356 -14.14 -9.01 9.45
C GLY A 356 -14.69 -9.52 8.12
N SER A 357 -14.86 -10.83 7.97
CA SER A 357 -15.50 -11.44 6.79
C SER A 357 -16.95 -10.99 6.69
N SER A 358 -17.36 -10.49 5.53
CA SER A 358 -18.72 -10.07 5.29
C SER A 358 -19.66 -11.26 5.02
N ALA A 359 -20.96 -11.04 5.15
CA ALA A 359 -21.97 -12.06 4.84
C ALA A 359 -21.94 -12.41 3.35
N VAL A 360 -21.80 -11.42 2.47
CA VAL A 360 -21.71 -11.61 1.00
C VAL A 360 -20.41 -12.32 0.64
N ASP A 361 -19.25 -11.89 1.19
CA ASP A 361 -17.98 -12.58 0.93
C ASP A 361 -18.06 -14.06 1.35
N SER A 362 -18.66 -14.34 2.53
CA SER A 362 -18.86 -15.72 3.01
C SER A 362 -19.83 -16.52 2.13
N ALA A 363 -20.93 -15.91 1.68
CA ALA A 363 -21.88 -16.56 0.77
C ALA A 363 -21.22 -16.89 -0.58
N CYS A 364 -20.47 -15.93 -1.17
CA CYS A 364 -19.75 -16.14 -2.42
C CYS A 364 -18.67 -17.21 -2.29
N SER A 365 -17.85 -17.16 -1.23
CA SER A 365 -16.84 -18.18 -0.97
C SER A 365 -17.47 -19.56 -0.78
N GLY A 366 -18.52 -19.65 0.04
CA GLY A 366 -19.24 -20.90 0.27
C GLY A 366 -19.88 -21.48 -0.99
N TYR A 367 -20.39 -20.64 -1.87
CA TYR A 367 -20.92 -21.05 -3.17
C TYR A 367 -19.80 -21.56 -4.11
N ILE A 368 -18.70 -20.81 -4.26
CA ILE A 368 -17.57 -21.20 -5.11
C ILE A 368 -16.95 -22.51 -4.64
N THR A 369 -16.81 -22.70 -3.33
CA THR A 369 -16.28 -23.92 -2.71
C THR A 369 -17.31 -25.06 -2.63
N ARG A 370 -18.53 -24.87 -3.14
CA ARG A 370 -19.66 -25.81 -3.12
C ARG A 370 -20.10 -26.24 -1.70
N ARG A 371 -19.82 -25.43 -0.68
CA ARG A 371 -20.28 -25.64 0.70
C ARG A 371 -21.66 -25.11 0.93
N ILE A 372 -22.06 -24.07 0.22
CA ILE A 372 -23.40 -23.50 0.25
C ILE A 372 -24.08 -23.83 -1.07
N PRO A 373 -25.12 -24.73 -1.07
CA PRO A 373 -25.83 -25.06 -2.28
C PRO A 373 -26.76 -23.93 -2.72
N LEU A 374 -27.06 -23.85 -4.02
CA LEU A 374 -28.19 -23.04 -4.50
C LEU A 374 -29.52 -23.73 -4.22
N GLY A 375 -30.53 -22.98 -3.76
CA GLY A 375 -31.86 -23.46 -3.51
C GLY A 375 -32.04 -24.19 -2.16
N LYS A 376 -32.53 -25.42 -2.16
CA LYS A 376 -32.83 -26.17 -0.93
C LYS A 376 -31.61 -26.28 0.00
N ASN A 377 -31.82 -26.06 1.30
CA ASN A 377 -30.80 -26.05 2.36
C ASN A 377 -29.78 -24.89 2.32
N HIS A 378 -29.95 -23.89 1.42
CA HIS A 378 -29.04 -22.73 1.32
C HIS A 378 -28.86 -22.01 2.67
N HIS A 379 -29.97 -21.66 3.35
CA HIS A 379 -29.90 -20.92 4.61
C HIS A 379 -29.23 -21.73 5.73
N GLN A 380 -29.52 -23.02 5.81
CA GLN A 380 -28.88 -23.89 6.80
C GLN A 380 -27.39 -23.99 6.56
N ALA A 381 -26.95 -24.21 5.31
CA ALA A 381 -25.55 -24.30 4.95
C ALA A 381 -24.83 -22.96 5.19
N PHE A 382 -25.46 -21.83 4.86
CA PHE A 382 -24.91 -20.50 5.15
C PHE A 382 -24.71 -20.28 6.65
N SER A 383 -25.69 -20.60 7.48
CA SER A 383 -25.60 -20.47 8.94
C SER A 383 -24.51 -21.33 9.57
N GLN A 384 -24.21 -22.49 8.97
CA GLN A 384 -23.12 -23.39 9.41
C GLN A 384 -21.75 -22.94 8.91
N TYR A 385 -21.68 -22.00 7.95
CA TYR A 385 -20.45 -21.51 7.37
C TYR A 385 -20.11 -20.10 7.86
N PHE A 386 -21.07 -19.17 7.87
CA PHE A 386 -20.88 -17.80 8.28
C PHE A 386 -20.48 -17.70 9.75
N ASN A 387 -19.44 -16.92 10.06
CA ASN A 387 -18.80 -16.84 11.39
C ASN A 387 -18.12 -18.14 11.88
N HIS A 388 -18.11 -19.20 11.08
CA HIS A 388 -17.37 -20.44 11.37
C HIS A 388 -16.09 -20.55 10.53
N ASN A 389 -15.98 -19.77 9.46
CA ASN A 389 -14.82 -19.72 8.59
C ASN A 389 -13.81 -18.67 9.03
N MET A 390 -12.54 -18.93 8.81
CA MET A 390 -11.44 -18.00 9.04
C MET A 390 -10.38 -18.16 7.96
N GLY A 391 -9.90 -17.04 7.45
CA GLY A 391 -8.85 -17.00 6.44
C GLY A 391 -7.49 -16.64 7.04
N ILE A 392 -6.45 -17.19 6.45
CA ILE A 392 -5.06 -16.76 6.64
C ILE A 392 -4.49 -16.38 5.27
N ALA A 393 -3.98 -15.18 5.16
CA ALA A 393 -3.19 -14.74 4.02
C ALA A 393 -1.71 -15.02 4.27
N VAL A 394 -1.07 -15.67 3.32
CA VAL A 394 0.39 -15.82 3.26
C VAL A 394 0.90 -14.69 2.39
N ILE A 395 1.55 -13.71 2.98
CA ILE A 395 2.14 -12.57 2.26
C ILE A 395 3.61 -12.88 2.02
N SER A 396 3.98 -13.20 0.78
CA SER A 396 5.36 -13.52 0.43
C SER A 396 6.15 -12.28 0.04
N GLU A 397 7.44 -12.30 0.33
CA GLU A 397 8.36 -11.35 -0.30
C GLU A 397 8.38 -11.58 -1.81
N ASP A 398 8.48 -10.49 -2.55
CA ASP A 398 8.59 -10.47 -4.00
C ASP A 398 9.97 -9.92 -4.40
N LEU A 399 10.74 -10.70 -5.11
CA LEU A 399 12.06 -10.25 -5.57
C LEU A 399 11.90 -9.36 -6.81
N PRO A 400 12.70 -8.27 -6.92
CA PRO A 400 12.66 -7.42 -8.10
C PRO A 400 13.09 -8.19 -9.36
N ASP A 401 12.32 -8.00 -10.43
CA ASP A 401 12.61 -8.53 -11.77
C ASP A 401 12.35 -7.43 -12.80
N PRO A 402 13.31 -7.03 -13.62
CA PRO A 402 13.14 -5.98 -14.62
C PRO A 402 12.08 -6.29 -15.69
N GLU A 403 11.71 -7.57 -15.90
CA GLU A 403 10.63 -7.96 -16.78
C GLU A 403 9.24 -7.81 -16.14
N ASN A 404 9.15 -7.75 -14.82
CA ASN A 404 7.96 -7.33 -14.11
C ASN A 404 7.86 -5.82 -14.19
N ARG A 405 6.97 -5.29 -15.06
CA ARG A 405 6.98 -3.86 -15.39
C ARG A 405 5.63 -3.30 -15.79
N ILE A 406 5.58 -2.00 -15.82
CA ILE A 406 4.46 -1.19 -16.31
C ILE A 406 4.88 -0.48 -17.58
N GLU A 407 4.03 -0.52 -18.60
CA GLU A 407 4.15 0.23 -19.84
C GLU A 407 2.89 1.07 -20.07
N LEU A 408 2.96 2.09 -20.93
CA LEU A 408 1.77 2.82 -21.36
C LEU A 408 0.94 1.98 -22.35
N ASP A 409 -0.36 1.92 -22.12
CA ASP A 409 -1.32 1.30 -23.03
C ASP A 409 -2.01 2.39 -23.89
N TYR A 410 -1.55 2.57 -25.10
CA TYR A 410 -2.13 3.52 -26.04
C TYR A 410 -3.43 3.03 -26.68
N SER A 411 -3.82 1.78 -26.46
CA SER A 411 -5.10 1.23 -26.96
C SER A 411 -6.30 1.67 -26.13
N LYS A 412 -6.05 2.11 -24.87
CA LYS A 412 -7.07 2.54 -23.92
C LYS A 412 -6.63 3.85 -23.26
N THR A 413 -7.54 4.79 -23.19
CA THR A 413 -7.28 6.09 -22.57
C THR A 413 -8.19 6.31 -21.36
N ASP A 414 -7.76 7.19 -20.48
CA ASP A 414 -8.59 7.68 -19.39
C ASP A 414 -9.56 8.78 -19.86
N SER A 415 -10.30 9.36 -18.93
CA SER A 415 -11.31 10.41 -19.17
C SER A 415 -10.75 11.71 -19.77
N PHE A 416 -9.42 11.88 -19.82
CA PHE A 416 -8.72 13.04 -20.38
C PHE A 416 -7.88 12.69 -21.61
N GLY A 417 -8.02 11.46 -22.14
CA GLY A 417 -7.27 11.02 -23.32
C GLY A 417 -5.84 10.57 -23.04
N MET A 418 -5.39 10.54 -21.78
CA MET A 418 -4.08 10.01 -21.43
C MET A 418 -4.07 8.47 -21.56
N PRO A 419 -2.98 7.84 -22.03
CA PRO A 419 -2.89 6.40 -22.15
C PRO A 419 -3.08 5.72 -20.79
N GLY A 420 -3.73 4.55 -20.80
CA GLY A 420 -3.77 3.63 -19.66
C GLY A 420 -2.42 3.01 -19.36
N ILE A 421 -2.42 1.96 -18.55
CA ILE A 421 -1.21 1.16 -18.29
C ILE A 421 -1.43 -0.29 -18.69
N LYS A 422 -0.37 -0.93 -19.17
CA LYS A 422 -0.27 -2.37 -19.38
C LYS A 422 0.71 -2.95 -18.37
N VAL A 423 0.29 -4.02 -17.71
CA VAL A 423 1.05 -4.68 -16.66
C VAL A 423 1.64 -5.96 -17.20
N HIS A 424 2.95 -6.13 -17.05
CA HIS A 424 3.65 -7.39 -17.26
C HIS A 424 4.14 -7.88 -15.90
N TYR A 425 3.58 -9.00 -15.45
CA TYR A 425 3.96 -9.53 -14.14
C TYR A 425 3.83 -11.06 -14.10
N SER A 426 4.91 -11.71 -13.74
CA SER A 426 4.98 -13.15 -13.50
C SER A 426 5.59 -13.45 -12.13
N LEU A 427 5.14 -14.53 -11.49
CA LEU A 427 5.71 -14.98 -10.23
C LEU A 427 7.06 -15.61 -10.45
N HIS A 428 8.07 -15.18 -9.71
CA HIS A 428 9.37 -15.81 -9.65
C HIS A 428 9.27 -17.24 -9.05
N GLU A 429 10.12 -18.18 -9.48
CA GLU A 429 10.10 -19.55 -8.95
C GLU A 429 10.36 -19.62 -7.45
N ASN A 430 11.20 -18.73 -6.92
CA ASN A 430 11.39 -18.58 -5.48
C ASN A 430 10.09 -18.26 -4.74
N THR A 431 9.30 -17.33 -5.28
CA THR A 431 8.02 -16.90 -4.73
C THR A 431 6.98 -18.04 -4.77
N LYS A 432 6.94 -18.83 -5.86
CA LYS A 432 6.04 -19.99 -5.96
C LYS A 432 6.31 -21.02 -4.86
N LYS A 433 7.59 -21.42 -4.68
CA LYS A 433 8.01 -22.33 -3.61
C LYS A 433 7.65 -21.79 -2.22
N MET A 434 7.83 -20.50 -2.00
CA MET A 434 7.49 -19.81 -0.77
C MET A 434 5.99 -19.88 -0.46
N LEU A 435 5.14 -19.62 -1.46
CA LEU A 435 3.68 -19.68 -1.33
C LEU A 435 3.18 -21.12 -1.11
N GLU A 436 3.75 -22.11 -1.79
CA GLU A 436 3.45 -23.53 -1.60
C GLU A 436 3.79 -23.98 -0.17
N HIS A 437 4.99 -23.65 0.30
CA HIS A 437 5.40 -23.91 1.68
C HIS A 437 4.46 -23.21 2.67
N GLY A 438 4.10 -21.95 2.43
CA GLY A 438 3.19 -21.18 3.27
C GLY A 438 1.79 -21.80 3.37
N ILE A 439 1.25 -22.33 2.27
CA ILE A 439 -0.01 -23.07 2.26
C ILE A 439 0.08 -24.33 3.16
N GLU A 440 1.15 -25.11 3.01
CA GLU A 440 1.32 -26.34 3.80
C GLU A 440 1.50 -26.04 5.30
N GLN A 441 2.25 -25.00 5.67
CA GLN A 441 2.36 -24.60 7.08
C GLN A 441 1.03 -24.07 7.62
N THR A 442 0.27 -23.32 6.82
CA THR A 442 -1.05 -22.82 7.22
C THR A 442 -2.06 -23.97 7.41
N LYS A 443 -2.02 -25.00 6.56
CA LYS A 443 -2.83 -26.23 6.76
C LYS A 443 -2.50 -26.93 8.07
N LYS A 444 -1.20 -27.04 8.43
CA LYS A 444 -0.78 -27.61 9.72
C LYS A 444 -1.33 -26.80 10.89
N LEU A 445 -1.25 -25.47 10.81
CA LEU A 445 -1.79 -24.59 11.83
C LEU A 445 -3.31 -24.77 12.01
N PHE A 446 -4.06 -24.84 10.92
CA PHE A 446 -5.51 -25.06 10.98
C PHE A 446 -5.86 -26.45 11.52
N ALA A 447 -5.13 -27.49 11.13
CA ALA A 447 -5.32 -28.85 11.68
C ALA A 447 -5.07 -28.86 13.19
N GLU A 448 -4.00 -28.20 13.68
CA GLU A 448 -3.70 -28.06 15.11
C GLU A 448 -4.79 -27.25 15.84
N ALA A 449 -5.42 -26.30 15.17
CA ALA A 449 -6.53 -25.53 15.71
C ALA A 449 -7.88 -26.28 15.66
N GLY A 450 -7.96 -27.46 15.02
CA GLY A 450 -9.19 -28.24 14.85
C GLY A 450 -10.10 -27.79 13.73
N ALA A 451 -9.57 -27.07 12.73
CA ALA A 451 -10.33 -26.65 11.56
C ALA A 451 -10.27 -27.66 10.42
N LYS A 452 -11.30 -27.67 9.59
CA LYS A 452 -11.34 -28.37 8.31
C LYS A 452 -11.02 -27.37 7.19
N ILE A 453 -10.04 -27.67 6.33
CA ILE A 453 -9.68 -26.79 5.21
C ILE A 453 -10.84 -26.68 4.22
N SER A 454 -11.22 -25.48 3.87
CA SER A 454 -12.27 -25.17 2.89
C SER A 454 -11.73 -24.68 1.56
N ALA A 455 -10.66 -23.89 1.59
CA ALA A 455 -10.01 -23.39 0.40
C ALA A 455 -8.50 -23.25 0.63
N ALA A 456 -7.70 -23.47 -0.41
CA ALA A 456 -6.27 -23.14 -0.44
C ALA A 456 -5.87 -22.86 -1.89
N HIS A 457 -5.36 -21.69 -2.18
CA HIS A 457 -4.95 -21.31 -3.54
C HIS A 457 -3.93 -20.19 -3.54
N TYR A 458 -3.15 -20.12 -4.63
CA TYR A 458 -2.28 -19.00 -4.99
C TYR A 458 -2.14 -18.90 -6.52
N PRO A 459 -1.77 -17.74 -7.08
CA PRO A 459 -1.83 -16.45 -6.42
C PRO A 459 -3.27 -16.01 -6.21
N VAL A 460 -3.50 -15.14 -5.22
CA VAL A 460 -4.77 -14.43 -5.10
C VAL A 460 -4.83 -13.35 -6.17
N LYS A 461 -5.67 -13.55 -7.19
CA LYS A 461 -5.69 -12.73 -8.41
C LYS A 461 -5.91 -11.23 -8.15
N HIS A 462 -6.77 -10.87 -7.22
CA HIS A 462 -7.13 -9.47 -6.94
C HIS A 462 -6.39 -8.91 -5.71
N ALA A 463 -5.09 -9.20 -5.58
CA ALA A 463 -4.26 -8.85 -4.43
C ALA A 463 -3.14 -7.83 -4.74
N GLY A 464 -3.12 -7.23 -5.91
CA GLY A 464 -2.05 -6.32 -6.33
C GLY A 464 -2.20 -4.88 -5.81
N TRP A 465 -2.30 -4.68 -4.51
CA TRP A 465 -2.37 -3.34 -3.88
C TRP A 465 -1.09 -2.86 -3.22
N HIS A 466 -0.04 -3.67 -3.18
CA HIS A 466 1.30 -3.29 -2.74
C HIS A 466 2.18 -3.01 -3.97
N LEU A 467 2.25 -1.76 -4.38
CA LEU A 467 2.82 -1.32 -5.65
C LEU A 467 4.20 -0.70 -5.40
N MET A 468 5.29 -1.41 -5.73
CA MET A 468 6.65 -1.03 -5.34
C MET A 468 7.65 -1.19 -6.49
N GLY A 469 8.80 -0.49 -6.40
CA GLY A 469 10.01 -0.76 -7.16
C GLY A 469 10.15 -0.10 -8.54
N THR A 470 9.08 0.46 -9.09
CA THR A 470 9.01 0.91 -10.50
C THR A 470 9.82 2.19 -10.83
N THR A 471 10.46 2.82 -9.85
CA THR A 471 11.43 3.91 -10.00
C THR A 471 12.53 3.75 -8.96
N LYS A 472 13.11 2.54 -8.91
CA LYS A 472 14.06 2.07 -7.90
C LYS A 472 15.11 3.12 -7.54
N MET A 473 15.39 3.28 -6.21
CA MET A 473 16.50 4.10 -5.72
C MET A 473 17.84 3.36 -5.79
N GLY A 474 18.92 4.12 -5.86
CA GLY A 474 20.28 3.58 -5.82
C GLY A 474 21.33 4.67 -6.09
N ALA A 475 22.60 4.31 -5.99
CA ALA A 475 23.71 5.26 -6.19
C ALA A 475 24.06 5.50 -7.67
N ASP A 476 23.79 4.52 -8.53
CA ASP A 476 24.16 4.56 -9.94
C ASP A 476 22.94 4.87 -10.83
N LYS A 477 23.02 5.99 -11.53
CA LYS A 477 21.97 6.44 -12.47
C LYS A 477 21.71 5.48 -13.63
N THR A 478 22.62 4.56 -13.93
CA THR A 478 22.45 3.54 -14.97
C THR A 478 21.65 2.34 -14.48
N ASN A 479 21.40 2.25 -13.16
CA ASN A 479 20.68 1.16 -12.51
C ASN A 479 19.57 1.64 -11.57
N SER A 480 19.39 2.95 -11.41
CA SER A 480 18.38 3.55 -10.53
C SER A 480 17.86 4.88 -11.08
N VAL A 481 16.62 5.21 -10.74
CA VAL A 481 15.93 6.44 -11.18
C VAL A 481 16.23 7.60 -10.24
N VAL A 482 16.31 7.32 -8.95
CA VAL A 482 16.57 8.30 -7.89
C VAL A 482 17.71 7.85 -6.98
N ASN A 483 18.32 8.82 -6.30
CA ASN A 483 19.36 8.55 -5.30
C ASN A 483 18.75 8.17 -3.92
N GLU A 484 19.59 7.99 -2.91
CA GLU A 484 19.24 7.63 -1.53
C GLU A 484 18.39 8.67 -0.77
N HIS A 485 18.12 9.80 -1.37
CA HIS A 485 17.29 10.89 -0.87
C HIS A 485 15.99 11.04 -1.65
N GLY A 486 15.70 10.14 -2.60
CA GLY A 486 14.55 10.24 -3.48
C GLY A 486 14.68 11.31 -4.58
N GLN A 487 15.84 11.95 -4.72
CA GLN A 487 16.12 12.94 -5.75
C GLN A 487 16.43 12.25 -7.08
N ALA A 488 15.79 12.70 -8.14
CA ALA A 488 16.06 12.20 -9.49
C ALA A 488 17.51 12.46 -9.92
N HIS A 489 18.15 11.45 -10.51
CA HIS A 489 19.54 11.58 -10.99
C HIS A 489 19.70 12.58 -12.14
N GLU A 490 18.67 12.68 -13.00
CA GLU A 490 18.73 13.46 -14.22
C GLU A 490 18.08 14.85 -14.10
N VAL A 491 17.24 15.09 -13.07
CA VAL A 491 16.53 16.36 -12.86
C VAL A 491 16.63 16.77 -11.40
N SER A 492 17.48 17.74 -11.10
CA SER A 492 17.95 18.03 -9.74
C SER A 492 16.91 18.60 -8.77
N ASN A 493 15.78 19.13 -9.26
CA ASN A 493 14.65 19.63 -8.46
C ASN A 493 13.38 18.78 -8.61
N LEU A 494 13.54 17.51 -8.95
CA LEU A 494 12.47 16.52 -9.02
C LEU A 494 12.77 15.40 -8.02
N PHE A 495 11.78 15.08 -7.17
CA PHE A 495 11.87 14.03 -6.16
C PHE A 495 10.75 13.03 -6.33
N ILE A 496 11.01 11.75 -6.02
CA ILE A 496 10.03 10.68 -5.94
C ILE A 496 10.06 10.14 -4.52
N VAL A 497 8.92 10.18 -3.82
CA VAL A 497 8.87 9.89 -2.38
C VAL A 497 7.93 8.73 -2.01
N ASP A 498 7.32 8.09 -2.99
CA ASP A 498 6.41 6.95 -2.77
C ASP A 498 7.13 5.59 -2.87
N SER A 499 6.37 4.50 -2.70
CA SER A 499 6.90 3.14 -2.72
C SER A 499 7.48 2.68 -4.07
N SER A 500 7.32 3.45 -5.15
CA SER A 500 7.98 3.16 -6.43
C SER A 500 9.50 3.13 -6.33
N VAL A 501 10.08 3.82 -5.34
CA VAL A 501 11.53 3.87 -5.13
C VAL A 501 12.12 2.66 -4.39
N PHE A 502 11.29 1.73 -3.90
CA PHE A 502 11.76 0.59 -3.12
C PHE A 502 12.71 -0.31 -3.92
N ILE A 503 13.70 -0.88 -3.21
CA ILE A 503 14.72 -1.79 -3.76
C ILE A 503 14.24 -3.24 -3.59
N THR A 504 13.63 -3.54 -2.44
CA THR A 504 13.06 -4.84 -2.09
C THR A 504 11.68 -4.64 -1.48
N SER A 505 10.87 -5.68 -1.45
CA SER A 505 9.49 -5.59 -0.98
C SER A 505 9.33 -5.88 0.51
N GLY A 506 10.26 -6.62 1.13
CA GLY A 506 9.99 -7.29 2.41
C GLY A 506 8.83 -8.27 2.29
N ALA A 507 8.38 -8.84 3.40
CA ALA A 507 7.21 -9.73 3.41
C ALA A 507 6.08 -9.21 4.31
N VAL A 508 5.95 -7.89 4.43
CA VAL A 508 4.92 -7.17 5.21
C VAL A 508 4.36 -5.98 4.44
N ASN A 509 3.21 -5.47 4.87
CA ASN A 509 2.55 -4.33 4.24
C ASN A 509 3.47 -3.10 4.20
N PRO A 510 3.67 -2.43 3.04
CA PRO A 510 4.76 -1.48 2.85
C PRO A 510 4.48 -0.05 3.34
N VAL A 511 3.24 0.30 3.71
CA VAL A 511 2.81 1.69 3.94
C VAL A 511 3.59 2.38 5.08
N ALA A 512 3.88 1.67 6.17
CA ALA A 512 4.67 2.21 7.28
C ALA A 512 6.06 2.62 6.82
N THR A 513 6.74 1.75 6.07
CA THR A 513 8.08 1.98 5.53
C THR A 513 8.05 3.07 4.44
N ALA A 514 7.02 3.09 3.57
CA ALA A 514 6.88 4.13 2.55
C ALA A 514 6.73 5.52 3.16
N GLN A 515 5.91 5.67 4.20
CA GLN A 515 5.74 6.97 4.88
C GLN A 515 6.99 7.37 5.68
N ALA A 516 7.63 6.44 6.39
CA ALA A 516 8.89 6.72 7.09
C ALA A 516 9.98 7.17 6.12
N LEU A 517 10.09 6.50 4.97
CA LEU A 517 11.02 6.89 3.91
C LEU A 517 10.70 8.29 3.34
N THR A 518 9.42 8.57 3.11
CA THR A 518 8.96 9.90 2.69
C THR A 518 9.39 10.98 3.70
N LEU A 519 9.20 10.74 4.99
CA LEU A 519 9.60 11.68 6.04
C LEU A 519 11.13 11.93 6.03
N LYS A 520 11.93 10.87 5.87
CA LYS A 520 13.39 10.95 5.71
C LYS A 520 13.79 11.80 4.50
N PHE A 521 13.16 11.59 3.36
CA PHE A 521 13.44 12.36 2.15
C PHE A 521 13.04 13.83 2.32
N CYS A 522 11.90 14.09 2.94
CA CYS A 522 11.45 15.46 3.22
C CYS A 522 12.34 16.17 4.24
N ASP A 523 12.95 15.48 5.19
CA ASP A 523 13.97 16.03 6.07
C ASP A 523 15.22 16.47 5.30
N HIS A 524 15.64 15.68 4.30
CA HIS A 524 16.74 16.06 3.42
C HIS A 524 16.37 17.29 2.56
N ILE A 525 15.16 17.32 1.99
CA ILE A 525 14.65 18.46 1.21
C ILE A 525 14.63 19.71 2.08
N SER A 526 14.06 19.64 3.29
CA SER A 526 13.97 20.75 4.23
C SER A 526 15.35 21.35 4.57
N LYS A 527 16.31 20.50 4.93
CA LYS A 527 17.69 20.93 5.25
C LYS A 527 18.40 21.62 4.08
N ASN A 528 18.04 21.29 2.86
CA ASN A 528 18.67 21.78 1.64
C ASN A 528 17.75 22.68 0.80
N ILE A 529 16.64 23.15 1.34
CA ILE A 529 15.56 23.83 0.60
C ILE A 529 16.06 25.06 -0.19
N LYS A 530 17.03 25.78 0.35
CA LYS A 530 17.66 26.94 -0.31
C LYS A 530 18.41 26.61 -1.60
N SER A 531 18.66 25.33 -1.88
CA SER A 531 19.26 24.88 -3.15
C SER A 531 18.26 24.94 -4.31
N TRP A 532 16.96 24.97 -4.00
CA TRP A 532 15.88 24.96 -5.00
C TRP A 532 14.93 26.16 -4.88
N VAL A 533 14.64 26.59 -3.65
CA VAL A 533 13.73 27.71 -3.36
C VAL A 533 14.55 28.92 -2.96
N VAL A 534 14.44 30.00 -3.76
CA VAL A 534 15.15 31.27 -3.56
C VAL A 534 14.23 32.32 -2.98
#